data_f00a9eb4a5238433c4b20cb58f7ddb7e
#
_entry.id   f00a9eb4a5238433c4b20cb58f7ddb7e
#
_cell.length_a   1.000
_cell.length_b   1.000
_cell.length_c   1.000
_cell.angle_alpha   90.00
_cell.angle_beta   90.00
_cell.angle_gamma   90.00
#
_symmetry.space_group_name_H-M   'P 1'
#
loop_
_entity.id
_entity.type
_entity.pdbx_description
1 polymer ?
#
loop_
_entity_poly.entity_id
_entity_poly.type
_entity_poly.pdbx_seq_one_letter_code
_entity_poly.pdbx_strand_id
1 'polypeptide(L)'
;EGIEPVRNPAPRIAARELKQWLDEGRPVTLLDTRNDYEVKLGTFRNAKVIGIQHFRNFPDAVRRLPAELKQQPIVTFCTGGIRCEKAAPFMIREGFEQIYQLDGGILKYFEECGAAHYDGECFVFDQRVGVDPTLHETESAQCHACQTPLSATDQLDTRYVEGKSCPYCFRSTEEQRAESMRQRQEAIRRVCSPLPGS
;
A
#
# COMPACT_ATOMS: atom_id res chain seq x y z
N GLU A 1 -1.94 19.48 9.27
CA GLU A 1 -1.14 19.42 10.51
C GLU A 1 0.16 18.72 10.22
N GLY A 2 1.29 19.46 10.28
CA GLY A 2 2.62 18.92 10.02
C GLY A 2 3.06 17.99 11.16
N ILE A 3 3.39 16.75 10.82
CA ILE A 3 4.07 15.84 11.74
C ILE A 3 5.56 16.12 11.56
N GLU A 4 6.22 16.64 12.58
CA GLU A 4 7.68 16.72 12.60
C GLU A 4 8.26 15.36 13.01
N PRO A 5 8.91 14.63 12.10
CA PRO A 5 9.41 13.27 12.36
C PRO A 5 10.51 13.22 13.44
N VAL A 6 11.19 14.33 13.67
CA VAL A 6 12.46 14.40 14.43
C VAL A 6 12.26 14.44 15.95
N ARG A 7 11.07 14.84 16.45
CA ARG A 7 10.89 15.08 17.91
C ARG A 7 10.51 13.84 18.73
N ASN A 8 9.99 12.78 18.10
CA ASN A 8 9.67 11.52 18.79
C ASN A 8 9.77 10.34 17.80
N PRO A 9 10.97 9.90 17.44
CA PRO A 9 11.13 8.75 16.57
C PRO A 9 10.62 7.49 17.29
N ALA A 10 9.68 6.77 16.66
CA ALA A 10 9.31 5.46 17.14
C ALA A 10 10.53 4.52 17.09
N PRO A 11 10.65 3.57 18.03
CA PRO A 11 11.75 2.60 18.01
C PRO A 11 11.80 1.86 16.67
N ARG A 12 13.03 1.64 16.18
CA ARG A 12 13.29 0.85 14.99
C ARG A 12 13.57 -0.59 15.39
N ILE A 13 13.07 -1.53 14.59
CA ILE A 13 13.42 -2.95 14.71
C ILE A 13 14.24 -3.35 13.49
N ALA A 14 15.38 -4.01 13.71
CA ALA A 14 16.23 -4.52 12.64
C ALA A 14 15.55 -5.68 11.90
N ALA A 15 15.87 -5.88 10.62
CA ALA A 15 15.30 -6.94 9.81
C ALA A 15 15.47 -8.33 10.41
N ARG A 16 16.67 -8.65 10.90
CA ARG A 16 16.96 -9.95 11.53
C ARG A 16 16.23 -10.13 12.87
N GLU A 17 16.06 -9.06 13.64
CA GLU A 17 15.30 -9.11 14.89
C GLU A 17 13.81 -9.35 14.61
N LEU A 18 13.23 -8.66 13.62
CA LEU A 18 11.86 -8.92 13.19
C LEU A 18 11.70 -10.36 12.73
N LYS A 19 12.62 -10.86 11.88
CA LYS A 19 12.60 -12.26 11.46
C LYS A 19 12.60 -13.22 12.64
N GLN A 20 13.45 -12.98 13.63
CA GLN A 20 13.50 -13.78 14.85
C GLN A 20 12.15 -13.75 15.61
N TRP A 21 11.53 -12.58 15.77
CA TRP A 21 10.21 -12.48 16.42
C TRP A 21 9.14 -13.31 15.68
N LEU A 22 9.19 -13.31 14.35
CA LEU A 22 8.25 -14.09 13.53
C LEU A 22 8.54 -15.59 13.58
N ASP A 23 9.82 -16.00 13.58
CA ASP A 23 10.23 -17.41 13.72
C ASP A 23 9.80 -17.97 15.09
N GLU A 24 9.87 -17.16 16.14
CA GLU A 24 9.46 -17.52 17.50
C GLU A 24 7.93 -17.49 17.69
N GLY A 25 7.17 -17.02 16.70
CA GLY A 25 5.71 -16.88 16.80
C GLY A 25 5.27 -15.85 17.83
N ARG A 26 6.06 -14.79 18.06
CA ARG A 26 5.68 -13.73 19.00
C ARG A 26 4.41 -13.03 18.53
N PRO A 27 3.51 -12.67 19.46
CA PRO A 27 2.28 -11.96 19.13
C PRO A 27 2.61 -10.51 18.73
N VAL A 28 2.79 -10.27 17.44
CA VAL A 28 3.06 -8.97 16.84
C VAL A 28 2.18 -8.77 15.63
N THR A 29 1.61 -7.57 15.48
CA THR A 29 0.89 -7.20 14.26
C THR A 29 1.85 -6.52 13.30
N LEU A 30 2.01 -7.08 12.10
CA LEU A 30 2.69 -6.41 10.99
C LEU A 30 1.68 -5.49 10.31
N LEU A 31 1.96 -4.19 10.23
CA LEU A 31 1.09 -3.22 9.58
C LEU A 31 1.74 -2.68 8.30
N ASP A 32 1.20 -3.07 7.16
CA ASP A 32 1.62 -2.55 5.86
C ASP A 32 1.04 -1.14 5.66
N THR A 33 1.90 -0.14 5.61
CA THR A 33 1.53 1.27 5.45
C THR A 33 1.56 1.73 4.00
N ARG A 34 1.77 0.79 3.06
CA ARG A 34 1.80 1.08 1.62
C ARG A 34 0.39 1.29 1.07
N ASN A 35 0.34 1.82 -0.13
CA ASN A 35 -0.91 1.91 -0.88
C ASN A 35 -1.35 0.53 -1.39
N ASP A 36 -2.66 0.34 -1.55
CA ASP A 36 -3.24 -0.94 -1.94
C ASP A 36 -2.67 -1.52 -3.24
N TYR A 37 -2.31 -0.67 -4.20
CA TYR A 37 -1.72 -1.12 -5.46
C TYR A 37 -0.32 -1.72 -5.27
N GLU A 38 0.48 -1.24 -4.31
CA GLU A 38 1.81 -1.79 -4.02
C GLU A 38 1.72 -3.17 -3.36
N VAL A 39 0.74 -3.34 -2.47
CA VAL A 39 0.50 -4.59 -1.74
C VAL A 39 0.09 -5.73 -2.67
N LYS A 40 -0.49 -5.43 -3.83
CA LYS A 40 -0.89 -6.45 -4.82
C LYS A 40 0.26 -7.31 -5.31
N LEU A 41 1.48 -6.79 -5.38
CA LEU A 41 2.64 -7.56 -5.80
C LEU A 41 3.17 -8.47 -4.70
N GLY A 42 2.95 -8.11 -3.43
CA GLY A 42 3.37 -8.94 -2.31
C GLY A 42 3.40 -8.16 -1.00
N THR A 43 3.39 -8.91 0.11
CA THR A 43 3.47 -8.38 1.48
C THR A 43 3.92 -9.46 2.45
N PHE A 44 4.20 -9.09 3.70
CA PHE A 44 4.49 -10.08 4.74
C PHE A 44 3.27 -10.95 5.01
N ARG A 45 3.50 -12.25 5.27
CA ARG A 45 2.44 -13.19 5.67
C ARG A 45 1.70 -12.68 6.90
N ASN A 46 0.38 -12.77 6.86
CA ASN A 46 -0.50 -12.31 7.93
C ASN A 46 -0.38 -10.80 8.23
N ALA A 47 0.23 -10.00 7.36
CA ALA A 47 0.25 -8.57 7.56
C ALA A 47 -1.15 -7.97 7.44
N LYS A 48 -1.44 -7.01 8.31
CA LYS A 48 -2.62 -6.17 8.19
C LYS A 48 -2.33 -5.05 7.22
N VAL A 49 -3.08 -5.02 6.14
CA VAL A 49 -3.02 -3.92 5.16
C VAL A 49 -3.85 -2.76 5.66
N ILE A 50 -3.28 -1.54 5.65
CA ILE A 50 -3.99 -0.35 6.12
C ILE A 50 -5.17 0.05 5.22
N GLY A 51 -5.19 -0.36 3.95
CA GLY A 51 -6.31 -0.15 3.02
C GLY A 51 -6.42 1.30 2.53
N ILE A 52 -5.37 1.83 1.92
CA ILE A 52 -5.33 3.21 1.41
C ILE A 52 -4.89 3.27 -0.05
N GLN A 53 -5.50 4.17 -0.81
CA GLN A 53 -5.08 4.46 -2.19
C GLN A 53 -3.91 5.45 -2.24
N HIS A 54 -3.81 6.32 -1.24
CA HIS A 54 -2.74 7.32 -1.12
C HIS A 54 -2.33 7.47 0.34
N PHE A 55 -1.05 7.64 0.61
CA PHE A 55 -0.53 7.79 1.97
C PHE A 55 -1.11 8.99 2.75
N ARG A 56 -1.60 10.02 2.07
CA ARG A 56 -2.33 11.13 2.70
C ARG A 56 -3.61 10.69 3.44
N ASN A 57 -4.16 9.52 3.09
CA ASN A 57 -5.36 8.94 3.72
C ASN A 57 -5.00 8.10 4.97
N PHE A 58 -3.71 7.95 5.28
CA PHE A 58 -3.23 7.16 6.41
C PHE A 58 -3.82 7.59 7.77
N PRO A 59 -3.91 8.89 8.10
CA PRO A 59 -4.49 9.35 9.36
C PRO A 59 -5.91 8.83 9.59
N ASP A 60 -6.78 8.95 8.60
CA ASP A 60 -8.17 8.50 8.71
C ASP A 60 -8.28 6.97 8.76
N ALA A 61 -7.40 6.26 8.07
CA ALA A 61 -7.37 4.81 8.12
C ALA A 61 -6.92 4.30 9.50
N VAL A 62 -5.91 4.92 10.12
CA VAL A 62 -5.45 4.58 11.48
C VAL A 62 -6.55 4.79 12.53
N ARG A 63 -7.31 5.88 12.44
CA ARG A 63 -8.42 6.16 13.37
C ARG A 63 -9.55 5.13 13.30
N ARG A 64 -9.66 4.41 12.18
CA ARG A 64 -10.63 3.31 12.00
C ARG A 64 -10.11 1.94 12.42
N LEU A 65 -8.84 1.83 12.82
CA LEU A 65 -8.30 0.56 13.32
C LEU A 65 -9.01 0.16 14.63
N PRO A 66 -9.20 -1.15 14.87
CA PRO A 66 -9.77 -1.64 16.12
C PRO A 66 -9.00 -1.15 17.34
N ALA A 67 -9.75 -0.78 18.40
CA ALA A 67 -9.16 -0.21 19.62
C ALA A 67 -8.22 -1.19 20.33
N GLU A 68 -8.48 -2.50 20.19
CA GLU A 68 -7.69 -3.59 20.78
C GLU A 68 -6.24 -3.59 20.26
N LEU A 69 -6.01 -3.08 19.04
CA LEU A 69 -4.67 -2.96 18.47
C LEU A 69 -3.81 -1.91 19.19
N LYS A 70 -4.40 -0.98 19.93
CA LYS A 70 -3.65 0.09 20.58
C LYS A 70 -2.70 -0.42 21.66
N GLN A 71 -3.03 -1.54 22.28
CA GLN A 71 -2.23 -2.16 23.35
C GLN A 71 -1.30 -3.28 22.86
N GLN A 72 -1.39 -3.64 21.58
CA GLN A 72 -0.60 -4.72 21.00
C GLN A 72 0.70 -4.20 20.38
N PRO A 73 1.77 -5.00 20.35
CA PRO A 73 2.96 -4.68 19.58
C PRO A 73 2.64 -4.61 18.08
N ILE A 74 2.98 -3.49 17.45
CA ILE A 74 2.80 -3.29 16.00
C ILE A 74 4.14 -2.91 15.39
N VAL A 75 4.52 -3.64 14.34
CA VAL A 75 5.64 -3.23 13.48
C VAL A 75 5.07 -2.66 12.19
N THR A 76 5.29 -1.38 11.96
CA THR A 76 4.95 -0.72 10.70
C THR A 76 6.05 -0.93 9.67
N PHE A 77 5.68 -1.15 8.43
CA PHE A 77 6.64 -1.28 7.33
C PHE A 77 6.12 -0.65 6.04
N CYS A 78 7.05 -0.31 5.14
CA CYS A 78 6.81 0.08 3.76
C CYS A 78 8.00 -0.35 2.91
N THR A 79 8.07 0.03 1.65
CA THR A 79 9.16 -0.35 0.73
C THR A 79 10.55 -0.03 1.30
N GLY A 80 10.84 1.23 1.63
CA GLY A 80 12.18 1.69 2.10
C GLY A 80 12.17 2.35 3.49
N GLY A 81 11.10 2.22 4.30
CA GLY A 81 11.03 2.77 5.66
C GLY A 81 10.58 4.24 5.77
N ILE A 82 10.67 5.06 4.72
CA ILE A 82 10.43 6.51 4.77
C ILE A 82 9.01 6.88 5.24
N ARG A 83 7.98 6.17 4.76
CA ARG A 83 6.60 6.41 5.20
C ARG A 83 6.40 6.08 6.67
N CYS A 84 7.10 5.07 7.18
CA CYS A 84 7.03 4.67 8.59
C CYS A 84 7.56 5.75 9.53
N GLU A 85 8.51 6.57 9.10
CA GLU A 85 9.01 7.71 9.90
C GLU A 85 7.92 8.75 10.21
N LYS A 86 6.87 8.81 9.39
CA LYS A 86 5.68 9.65 9.64
C LYS A 86 4.53 8.85 10.25
N ALA A 87 4.34 7.61 9.81
CA ALA A 87 3.27 6.75 10.24
C ALA A 87 3.37 6.40 11.73
N ALA A 88 4.52 5.96 12.19
CA ALA A 88 4.72 5.50 13.55
C ALA A 88 4.53 6.61 14.61
N PRO A 89 5.12 7.81 14.48
CA PRO A 89 4.84 8.93 15.41
C PRO A 89 3.37 9.36 15.39
N PHE A 90 2.70 9.29 14.23
CA PHE A 90 1.27 9.58 14.16
C PHE A 90 0.46 8.56 14.97
N MET A 91 0.73 7.26 14.83
CA MET A 91 0.06 6.20 15.57
C MET A 91 0.26 6.36 17.08
N ILE A 92 1.48 6.68 17.54
CA ILE A 92 1.76 6.95 18.96
C ILE A 92 0.86 8.10 19.47
N ARG A 93 0.69 9.17 18.71
CA ARG A 93 -0.22 10.28 19.08
C ARG A 93 -1.71 9.86 19.11
N GLU A 94 -2.10 8.90 18.28
CA GLU A 94 -3.46 8.34 18.29
C GLU A 94 -3.66 7.29 19.40
N GLY A 95 -2.64 7.10 20.29
CA GLY A 95 -2.73 6.25 21.47
C GLY A 95 -2.34 4.79 21.28
N PHE A 96 -1.56 4.48 20.25
CA PHE A 96 -0.92 3.16 20.12
C PHE A 96 0.33 3.11 20.98
N GLU A 97 0.44 2.13 21.89
CA GLU A 97 1.45 2.12 22.95
C GLU A 97 2.79 1.50 22.51
N GLN A 98 2.74 0.46 21.68
CA GLN A 98 3.90 -0.35 21.32
C GLN A 98 4.10 -0.35 19.80
N ILE A 99 4.61 0.76 19.26
CA ILE A 99 4.86 0.92 17.83
C ILE A 99 6.34 0.83 17.52
N TYR A 100 6.68 -0.04 16.59
CA TYR A 100 8.00 -0.18 16.01
C TYR A 100 7.93 0.14 14.51
N GLN A 101 9.06 0.51 13.93
CA GLN A 101 9.19 0.67 12.47
C GLN A 101 10.31 -0.23 11.96
N LEU A 102 10.04 -0.99 10.90
CA LEU A 102 11.05 -1.83 10.26
C LEU A 102 12.14 -0.95 9.64
N ASP A 103 13.36 -1.07 10.15
CA ASP A 103 14.51 -0.29 9.70
C ASP A 103 14.84 -0.63 8.24
N GLY A 104 14.90 0.40 7.37
CA GLY A 104 15.12 0.24 5.93
C GLY A 104 13.98 -0.43 5.16
N GLY A 105 12.88 -0.80 5.82
CA GLY A 105 11.69 -1.36 5.19
C GLY A 105 11.90 -2.75 4.56
N ILE A 106 11.03 -3.07 3.58
CA ILE A 106 11.03 -4.38 2.89
C ILE A 106 12.36 -4.61 2.16
N LEU A 107 12.92 -3.59 1.50
CA LEU A 107 14.15 -3.77 0.71
C LEU A 107 15.32 -4.21 1.59
N LYS A 108 15.51 -3.58 2.75
CA LYS A 108 16.55 -4.01 3.69
C LYS A 108 16.24 -5.37 4.31
N TYR A 109 14.98 -5.67 4.54
CA TYR A 109 14.58 -7.00 4.99
C TYR A 109 14.94 -8.08 3.95
N PHE A 110 14.73 -7.83 2.68
CA PHE A 110 15.13 -8.74 1.60
C PHE A 110 16.66 -8.92 1.57
N GLU A 111 17.42 -7.84 1.68
CA GLU A 111 18.88 -7.88 1.71
C GLU A 111 19.41 -8.78 2.85
N GLU A 112 18.82 -8.71 4.04
CA GLU A 112 19.32 -9.40 5.23
C GLU A 112 18.66 -10.76 5.50
N CYS A 113 17.42 -10.97 5.07
CA CYS A 113 16.58 -12.11 5.43
C CYS A 113 15.96 -12.84 4.23
N GLY A 114 16.11 -12.32 3.01
CA GLY A 114 15.52 -12.89 1.81
C GLY A 114 14.00 -12.96 1.89
N ALA A 115 13.41 -14.04 1.38
CA ALA A 115 11.96 -14.28 1.31
C ALA A 115 11.31 -14.72 2.64
N ALA A 116 12.04 -14.75 3.77
CA ALA A 116 11.47 -15.23 5.01
C ALA A 116 10.20 -14.45 5.41
N HIS A 117 9.09 -15.14 5.66
CA HIS A 117 7.80 -14.56 6.06
C HIS A 117 7.17 -13.56 5.06
N TYR A 118 7.66 -13.48 3.83
CA TYR A 118 7.15 -12.59 2.80
C TYR A 118 6.67 -13.38 1.60
N ASP A 119 5.54 -13.00 1.02
CA ASP A 119 4.98 -13.62 -0.17
C ASP A 119 4.90 -12.60 -1.31
N GLY A 120 5.40 -13.01 -2.49
CA GLY A 120 5.40 -12.20 -3.69
C GLY A 120 6.62 -11.28 -3.84
N GLU A 121 6.42 -10.16 -4.50
CA GLU A 121 7.42 -9.18 -4.91
C GLU A 121 7.23 -7.85 -4.16
N CYS A 122 8.27 -7.04 -4.07
CA CYS A 122 8.16 -5.69 -3.53
C CYS A 122 8.03 -4.67 -4.66
N PHE A 123 6.93 -3.91 -4.66
CA PHE A 123 6.79 -2.76 -5.55
C PHE A 123 7.84 -1.69 -5.24
N VAL A 124 8.51 -1.20 -6.28
CA VAL A 124 9.50 -0.11 -6.22
C VAL A 124 9.10 1.03 -7.13
N PHE A 125 9.48 2.26 -6.75
CA PHE A 125 9.12 3.49 -7.46
C PHE A 125 10.14 3.88 -8.53
N ASP A 126 10.79 2.90 -9.13
CA ASP A 126 11.71 3.10 -10.24
C ASP A 126 11.25 2.31 -11.48
N GLN A 127 12.10 2.23 -12.52
CA GLN A 127 11.75 1.59 -13.78
C GLN A 127 11.51 0.09 -13.69
N ARG A 128 11.98 -0.55 -12.61
CA ARG A 128 11.85 -2.00 -12.40
C ARG A 128 10.43 -2.44 -12.01
N VAL A 129 9.58 -1.54 -11.52
CA VAL A 129 8.22 -1.80 -11.01
C VAL A 129 8.18 -2.76 -9.83
N GLY A 130 8.76 -3.95 -9.95
CA GLY A 130 8.84 -4.97 -8.90
C GLY A 130 10.25 -5.53 -8.73
N VAL A 131 10.59 -5.91 -7.51
CA VAL A 131 11.80 -6.67 -7.20
C VAL A 131 11.45 -7.90 -6.38
N ASP A 132 12.14 -9.00 -6.65
CA ASP A 132 12.04 -10.23 -5.89
C ASP A 132 12.82 -10.13 -4.55
N PRO A 133 12.72 -11.14 -3.65
CA PRO A 133 13.47 -11.15 -2.40
C PRO A 133 15.00 -11.24 -2.54
N THR A 134 15.53 -11.43 -3.76
CA THR A 134 16.96 -11.35 -4.05
C THR A 134 17.36 -9.98 -4.63
N LEU A 135 16.40 -9.03 -4.63
CA LEU A 135 16.53 -7.66 -5.14
C LEU A 135 16.74 -7.55 -6.65
N HIS A 136 16.47 -8.61 -7.39
CA HIS A 136 16.47 -8.58 -8.85
C HIS A 136 15.13 -8.09 -9.38
N GLU A 137 15.19 -7.39 -10.52
CA GLU A 137 14.01 -6.97 -11.26
C GLU A 137 13.18 -8.19 -11.66
N THR A 138 11.86 -8.04 -11.55
CA THR A 138 10.89 -9.05 -11.95
C THR A 138 10.23 -8.71 -13.28
N GLU A 139 9.39 -9.62 -13.78
CA GLU A 139 8.59 -9.39 -14.99
C GLU A 139 7.34 -8.51 -14.72
N SER A 140 7.22 -7.94 -13.52
CA SER A 140 6.12 -7.05 -13.19
C SER A 140 6.15 -5.79 -14.02
N ALA A 141 4.98 -5.37 -14.54
CA ALA A 141 4.81 -4.19 -15.36
C ALA A 141 3.82 -3.21 -14.73
N GLN A 142 3.77 -1.99 -15.25
CA GLN A 142 2.76 -1.02 -14.83
C GLN A 142 1.75 -0.78 -15.95
N CYS A 143 0.46 -0.85 -15.63
CA CYS A 143 -0.58 -0.54 -16.60
C CYS A 143 -0.51 0.93 -17.02
N HIS A 144 -0.36 1.19 -18.31
CA HIS A 144 -0.29 2.56 -18.85
C HIS A 144 -1.58 3.36 -18.60
N ALA A 145 -2.75 2.70 -18.55
CA ALA A 145 -4.03 3.36 -18.40
C ALA A 145 -4.35 3.75 -16.95
N CYS A 146 -4.14 2.84 -15.97
CA CYS A 146 -4.55 3.07 -14.58
C CYS A 146 -3.39 3.08 -13.58
N GLN A 147 -2.17 2.87 -14.05
CA GLN A 147 -0.93 2.86 -13.26
C GLN A 147 -0.88 1.75 -12.18
N THR A 148 -1.79 0.78 -12.24
CA THR A 148 -1.74 -0.38 -11.35
C THR A 148 -0.57 -1.28 -11.73
N PRO A 149 0.26 -1.72 -10.78
CA PRO A 149 1.27 -2.74 -11.05
C PRO A 149 0.61 -4.08 -11.38
N LEU A 150 1.20 -4.79 -12.32
CA LEU A 150 0.71 -6.05 -12.87
C LEU A 150 1.77 -7.11 -12.66
N SER A 151 1.39 -8.21 -12.03
CA SER A 151 2.21 -9.41 -11.99
C SER A 151 2.32 -10.06 -13.38
N ALA A 152 3.24 -11.00 -13.55
CA ALA A 152 3.31 -11.81 -14.78
C ALA A 152 1.96 -12.50 -15.08
N THR A 153 1.25 -12.96 -14.04
CA THR A 153 -0.07 -13.58 -14.20
C THR A 153 -1.14 -12.59 -14.68
N ASP A 154 -1.12 -11.36 -14.18
CA ASP A 154 -2.06 -10.31 -14.64
C ASP A 154 -1.88 -9.97 -16.13
N GLN A 155 -0.64 -10.06 -16.62
CA GLN A 155 -0.29 -9.81 -18.02
C GLN A 155 -0.75 -10.94 -18.96
N LEU A 156 -1.03 -12.13 -18.43
CA LEU A 156 -1.61 -13.26 -19.18
C LEU A 156 -3.15 -13.20 -19.25
N ASP A 157 -3.79 -12.32 -18.50
CA ASP A 157 -5.25 -12.18 -18.51
C ASP A 157 -5.74 -11.63 -19.84
N THR A 158 -6.83 -12.18 -20.37
CA THR A 158 -7.43 -11.76 -21.64
C THR A 158 -7.89 -10.30 -21.68
N ARG A 159 -8.05 -9.67 -20.51
CA ARG A 159 -8.40 -8.25 -20.36
C ARG A 159 -7.17 -7.33 -20.40
N TYR A 160 -5.96 -7.90 -20.37
CA TYR A 160 -4.75 -7.13 -20.55
C TYR A 160 -4.50 -6.85 -22.04
N VAL A 161 -4.46 -5.58 -22.37
CA VAL A 161 -4.05 -5.08 -23.68
C VAL A 161 -3.04 -3.98 -23.44
N GLU A 162 -1.79 -4.23 -23.81
CA GLU A 162 -0.69 -3.30 -23.63
C GLU A 162 -1.05 -1.89 -24.13
N GLY A 163 -0.77 -0.88 -23.34
CA GLY A 163 -1.10 0.51 -23.64
C GLY A 163 -2.59 0.90 -23.49
N LYS A 164 -3.51 -0.04 -23.26
CA LYS A 164 -4.94 0.23 -23.25
C LYS A 164 -5.67 -0.14 -21.97
N SER A 165 -5.46 -1.35 -21.45
CA SER A 165 -6.22 -1.85 -20.30
C SER A 165 -5.50 -2.97 -19.57
N CYS A 166 -5.91 -3.23 -18.34
CA CYS A 166 -5.50 -4.39 -17.55
C CYS A 166 -6.71 -5.00 -16.84
N PRO A 167 -6.60 -6.18 -16.18
CA PRO A 167 -7.71 -6.81 -15.48
C PRO A 167 -8.44 -5.90 -14.49
N TYR A 168 -7.76 -4.91 -13.94
CA TYR A 168 -8.29 -3.99 -12.93
C TYR A 168 -8.99 -2.75 -13.51
N CYS A 169 -8.66 -2.32 -14.72
CA CYS A 169 -9.26 -1.15 -15.37
C CYS A 169 -10.03 -1.47 -16.65
N PHE A 170 -10.00 -2.73 -17.07
CA PHE A 170 -10.77 -3.16 -18.25
C PHE A 170 -12.26 -2.90 -18.01
N ARG A 171 -12.90 -2.34 -19.02
CA ARG A 171 -14.35 -2.17 -19.08
C ARG A 171 -14.87 -2.73 -20.39
N SER A 172 -15.93 -3.50 -20.32
CA SER A 172 -16.60 -3.99 -21.51
C SER A 172 -17.20 -2.83 -22.33
N THR A 173 -17.49 -3.07 -23.58
CA THR A 173 -18.12 -2.06 -24.47
C THR A 173 -19.46 -1.57 -23.90
N GLU A 174 -20.21 -2.43 -23.22
CA GLU A 174 -21.48 -2.09 -22.59
C GLU A 174 -21.28 -1.16 -21.40
N GLU A 175 -20.32 -1.47 -20.52
CA GLU A 175 -19.96 -0.63 -19.37
C GLU A 175 -19.44 0.75 -19.81
N GLN A 176 -18.62 0.80 -20.86
CA GLN A 176 -18.12 2.06 -21.44
C GLN A 176 -19.28 2.93 -21.99
N ARG A 177 -20.25 2.32 -22.67
CA ARG A 177 -21.45 3.01 -23.16
C ARG A 177 -22.31 3.52 -22.00
N ALA A 178 -22.55 2.69 -21.00
CA ALA A 178 -23.33 3.07 -19.81
C ALA A 178 -22.70 4.23 -19.06
N GLU A 179 -21.39 4.21 -18.86
CA GLU A 179 -20.63 5.29 -18.21
C GLU A 179 -20.70 6.59 -19.02
N SER A 180 -20.51 6.51 -20.33
CA SER A 180 -20.63 7.67 -21.24
C SER A 180 -22.01 8.31 -21.19
N MET A 181 -23.07 7.49 -21.10
CA MET A 181 -24.45 7.99 -20.95
C MET A 181 -24.67 8.68 -19.60
N ARG A 182 -24.16 8.11 -18.50
CA ARG A 182 -24.22 8.74 -17.16
C ARG A 182 -23.52 10.09 -17.14
N GLN A 183 -22.30 10.16 -17.67
CA GLN A 183 -21.53 11.41 -17.74
C GLN A 183 -22.26 12.49 -18.55
N ARG A 184 -22.88 12.13 -19.67
CA ARG A 184 -23.70 13.05 -20.46
C ARG A 184 -24.91 13.56 -19.67
N GLN A 185 -25.62 12.68 -18.96
CA GLN A 185 -26.76 13.06 -18.13
C GLN A 185 -26.36 13.97 -16.97
N GLU A 186 -25.24 13.70 -16.32
CA GLU A 186 -24.71 14.57 -15.25
C GLU A 186 -24.27 15.93 -15.79
N ALA A 187 -23.63 15.98 -16.95
CA ALA A 187 -23.26 17.24 -17.59
C ALA A 187 -24.52 18.09 -17.92
N ILE A 188 -25.56 17.47 -18.45
CA ILE A 188 -26.85 18.15 -18.71
C ILE A 188 -27.47 18.67 -17.41
N ARG A 189 -27.48 17.86 -16.33
CA ARG A 189 -27.99 18.30 -15.02
C ARG A 189 -27.25 19.50 -14.47
N ARG A 190 -25.90 19.51 -14.59
CA ARG A 190 -25.07 20.65 -14.11
C ARG A 190 -25.35 21.93 -14.87
N VAL A 191 -25.61 21.85 -16.18
CA VAL A 191 -25.93 23.01 -17.03
C VAL A 191 -27.37 23.50 -16.79
N CYS A 192 -28.31 22.59 -16.51
CA CYS A 192 -29.72 22.91 -16.28
C CYS A 192 -30.08 23.18 -14.81
N SER A 193 -29.14 23.11 -13.87
CA SER A 193 -29.40 23.51 -12.49
C SER A 193 -29.43 25.03 -12.38
N PRO A 194 -30.54 25.66 -11.89
CA PRO A 194 -30.57 27.11 -11.69
C PRO A 194 -29.47 27.51 -10.67
N LEU A 195 -28.84 28.63 -10.95
CA LEU A 195 -27.86 29.25 -10.04
C LEU A 195 -28.51 29.43 -8.65
N PRO A 196 -27.85 29.09 -7.56
CA PRO A 196 -28.39 29.35 -6.24
C PRO A 196 -28.48 30.86 -6.00
N GLY A 197 -29.71 31.38 -5.98
CA GLY A 197 -30.07 32.66 -5.38
C GLY A 197 -29.65 33.93 -6.16
N SER A 198 -30.55 34.44 -7.00
CA SER A 198 -30.70 35.89 -7.14
C SER A 198 -31.70 36.39 -6.10
#